data_7da00995ecbf7a3d2e3ac84b4bc50e41
#
_entry.id   7da00995ecbf7a3d2e3ac84b4bc50e41
#
_cell.length_a   1.000
_cell.length_b   1.000
_cell.length_c   1.000
_cell.angle_alpha   90.00
_cell.angle_beta   90.00
_cell.angle_gamma   90.00
#
_symmetry.space_group_name_H-M   'P 1'
#
loop_
_entity.id
_entity.type
_entity.pdbx_description
1 polymer ?
#
loop_
_entity_poly.entity_id
_entity_poly.type
_entity_poly.pdbx_seq_one_letter_code
_entity_poly.pdbx_strand_id
1 'polypeptide(L)'
;SHFQPLPDSGLIQRVLKNDKIIAVAAPTYLRKSAPIHTPEDLLKHEGIWPELQMNPWHFQNINGQKEIVRPNIRFVANESEILKGAAKRGLGITLLPETFCMNELSEGSLIHVLPDWSAGSVTTSLLMLTRRGLLPSVNITADFLVEKLKT
;
A
#
# COMPACT_ATOMS: atom_id res chain seq x y z
N SER A 1 7.64 -4.99 18.02
CA SER A 1 8.83 -4.23 17.99
C SER A 1 9.61 -4.34 19.25
N HIS A 2 10.85 -4.44 19.04
CA HIS A 2 11.71 -4.87 20.07
C HIS A 2 12.96 -4.11 20.11
N PHE A 3 13.40 -3.77 21.26
CA PHE A 3 14.63 -3.07 21.46
C PHE A 3 15.50 -3.90 22.38
N GLN A 4 16.67 -4.23 21.92
CA GLN A 4 17.56 -5.09 22.69
C GLN A 4 18.97 -4.58 22.67
N PRO A 5 19.45 -4.04 23.77
CA PRO A 5 20.83 -3.58 23.84
C PRO A 5 21.75 -4.78 23.92
N LEU A 6 22.84 -4.69 23.20
CA LEU A 6 23.88 -5.68 23.26
C LEU A 6 25.01 -5.12 24.11
N PRO A 7 25.56 -5.89 25.02
CA PRO A 7 26.48 -5.36 26.01
C PRO A 7 27.65 -4.60 25.42
N ASP A 8 28.32 -5.12 24.43
CA ASP A 8 29.50 -4.46 23.92
C ASP A 8 29.42 -4.05 22.50
N SER A 9 28.34 -4.34 21.85
CA SER A 9 28.25 -4.11 20.42
C SER A 9 27.35 -2.99 20.04
N GLY A 10 26.87 -2.24 21.00
CA GLY A 10 25.94 -1.17 20.73
C GLY A 10 24.51 -1.65 20.74
N LEU A 11 23.64 -0.87 20.15
CA LEU A 11 22.23 -1.16 20.18
C LEU A 11 21.75 -1.67 18.83
N ILE A 12 20.88 -2.66 18.88
CA ILE A 12 20.10 -3.04 17.73
C ILE A 12 18.70 -2.62 18.02
N GLN A 13 18.23 -1.71 17.23
CA GLN A 13 16.89 -1.17 17.41
C GLN A 13 16.05 -1.57 16.23
N ARG A 14 14.91 -2.17 16.53
CA ARG A 14 13.94 -2.52 15.52
C ARG A 14 12.80 -1.53 15.59
N VAL A 15 12.59 -0.84 14.50
CA VAL A 15 11.51 0.11 14.39
C VAL A 15 10.49 -0.44 13.42
N LEU A 16 9.23 -0.49 13.86
CA LEU A 16 8.16 -0.95 13.00
C LEU A 16 7.38 0.24 12.51
N LYS A 17 7.13 0.25 11.24
CA LYS A 17 6.32 1.26 10.60
C LYS A 17 5.14 0.59 9.95
N ASN A 18 3.96 1.08 10.24
CA ASN A 18 2.77 0.62 9.57
C ASN A 18 2.37 1.63 8.51
N ASP A 19 2.19 1.15 7.30
CA ASP A 19 1.88 1.98 6.15
C ASP A 19 0.59 1.46 5.56
N LYS A 20 -0.43 2.29 5.53
CA LYS A 20 -1.71 1.86 5.00
C LYS A 20 -1.63 1.62 3.51
N ILE A 21 -2.32 0.59 3.05
CA ILE A 21 -2.51 0.34 1.62
C ILE A 21 -3.75 1.09 1.21
N ILE A 22 -3.62 1.93 0.20
CA ILE A 22 -4.73 2.76 -0.26
C ILE A 22 -4.98 2.55 -1.74
N ALA A 23 -6.17 2.89 -2.17
CA ALA A 23 -6.53 2.84 -3.58
C ALA A 23 -6.22 4.20 -4.20
N VAL A 24 -5.53 4.18 -5.33
CA VAL A 24 -5.15 5.41 -6.03
C VAL A 24 -5.43 5.29 -7.51
N ALA A 25 -5.69 6.43 -8.13
CA ALA A 25 -5.90 6.52 -9.57
C ALA A 25 -5.58 7.94 -10.02
N ALA A 26 -5.29 8.08 -11.31
CA ALA A 26 -4.99 9.39 -11.87
C ALA A 26 -6.28 10.20 -12.08
N PRO A 27 -6.20 11.52 -11.98
CA PRO A 27 -7.36 12.34 -12.29
C PRO A 27 -7.94 12.08 -13.69
N THR A 28 -7.08 11.79 -14.66
CA THR A 28 -7.54 11.51 -16.01
C THR A 28 -8.42 10.28 -16.06
N TYR A 29 -8.08 9.25 -15.28
CA TYR A 29 -8.91 8.07 -15.22
C TYR A 29 -10.25 8.40 -14.56
N LEU A 30 -10.20 9.13 -13.45
CA LEU A 30 -11.40 9.39 -12.67
C LEU A 30 -12.39 10.26 -13.42
N ARG A 31 -11.92 11.18 -14.24
CA ARG A 31 -12.81 12.04 -15.01
C ARG A 31 -13.60 11.28 -16.06
N LYS A 32 -13.06 10.16 -16.53
CA LYS A 32 -13.70 9.40 -17.60
C LYS A 32 -14.51 8.22 -17.11
N SER A 33 -14.56 8.00 -15.82
CA SER A 33 -15.20 6.81 -15.30
C SER A 33 -16.30 7.17 -14.33
N ALA A 34 -17.08 6.16 -13.94
CA ALA A 34 -18.19 6.35 -13.03
C ALA A 34 -17.68 6.82 -11.67
N PRO A 35 -18.50 7.59 -10.93
CA PRO A 35 -18.09 8.04 -9.60
C PRO A 35 -17.81 6.88 -8.66
N ILE A 36 -16.88 7.11 -7.74
CA ILE A 36 -16.51 6.11 -6.75
C ILE A 36 -16.77 6.70 -5.38
N HIS A 37 -17.80 6.18 -4.72
CA HIS A 37 -18.14 6.63 -3.38
C HIS A 37 -17.98 5.53 -2.35
N THR A 38 -18.12 4.27 -2.76
CA THR A 38 -18.00 3.12 -1.89
C THR A 38 -17.14 2.07 -2.58
N PRO A 39 -16.59 1.13 -1.80
CA PRO A 39 -15.80 0.06 -2.44
C PRO A 39 -16.59 -0.72 -3.48
N GLU A 40 -17.88 -0.87 -3.28
CA GLU A 40 -18.70 -1.61 -4.23
C GLU A 40 -18.67 -0.97 -5.61
N ASP A 41 -18.52 0.35 -5.67
CA ASP A 41 -18.44 1.03 -6.96
C ASP A 41 -17.27 0.56 -7.79
N LEU A 42 -16.25 -0.03 -7.16
CA LEU A 42 -15.08 -0.51 -7.88
C LEU A 42 -15.39 -1.71 -8.78
N LEU A 43 -16.53 -2.35 -8.56
CA LEU A 43 -16.91 -3.47 -9.42
C LEU A 43 -17.06 -3.05 -10.88
N LYS A 44 -17.29 -1.78 -11.13
CA LYS A 44 -17.44 -1.25 -12.48
C LYS A 44 -16.17 -0.63 -13.01
N HIS A 45 -15.07 -0.80 -12.31
CA HIS A 45 -13.85 -0.09 -12.64
C HIS A 45 -12.74 -1.05 -13.03
N GLU A 46 -11.72 -0.47 -13.67
CA GLU A 46 -10.56 -1.20 -14.11
C GLU A 46 -9.51 -1.22 -13.01
N GLY A 47 -8.99 -2.39 -12.73
CA GLY A 47 -7.98 -2.54 -11.69
C GLY A 47 -6.64 -2.87 -12.27
N ILE A 48 -5.61 -2.30 -11.68
CA ILE A 48 -4.23 -2.66 -11.96
C ILE A 48 -3.79 -3.49 -10.76
N TRP A 49 -3.53 -4.75 -10.98
CA TRP A 49 -3.39 -5.73 -9.92
C TRP A 49 -1.95 -6.14 -9.71
N PRO A 50 -1.54 -6.31 -8.44
CA PRO A 50 -0.24 -6.93 -8.18
C PRO A 50 -0.30 -8.41 -8.53
N GLU A 51 0.68 -8.85 -9.29
CA GLU A 51 0.67 -10.22 -9.80
C GLU A 51 0.67 -11.25 -8.67
N LEU A 52 1.40 -10.96 -7.60
CA LEU A 52 1.55 -11.90 -6.50
C LEU A 52 0.36 -11.87 -5.53
N GLN A 53 -0.58 -10.97 -5.74
CA GLN A 53 -1.72 -10.84 -4.84
C GLN A 53 -2.99 -10.65 -5.63
N MET A 54 -3.44 -11.73 -6.24
CA MET A 54 -4.63 -11.67 -7.08
C MET A 54 -5.92 -11.97 -6.31
N ASN A 55 -5.87 -11.87 -5.00
CA ASN A 55 -7.06 -12.01 -4.18
C ASN A 55 -7.93 -10.76 -4.27
N PRO A 56 -9.22 -10.88 -3.99
CA PRO A 56 -10.05 -9.68 -3.98
C PRO A 56 -9.50 -8.63 -3.03
N TRP A 57 -9.85 -7.40 -3.30
CA TRP A 57 -9.41 -6.27 -2.48
C TRP A 57 -10.28 -6.19 -1.24
N HIS A 58 -9.66 -6.22 -0.08
CA HIS A 58 -10.35 -6.17 1.21
C HIS A 58 -10.20 -4.78 1.77
N PHE A 59 -11.30 -4.05 1.85
CA PHE A 59 -11.30 -2.70 2.38
C PHE A 59 -11.89 -2.64 3.77
N GLN A 60 -11.41 -1.72 4.56
CA GLN A 60 -11.96 -1.46 5.87
C GLN A 60 -11.94 0.05 6.09
N ASN A 61 -13.05 0.60 6.63
CA ASN A 61 -13.09 2.03 6.86
C ASN A 61 -12.78 2.34 8.32
N ILE A 62 -12.82 3.63 8.65
CA ILE A 62 -12.46 4.07 10.00
C ILE A 62 -13.44 3.59 11.05
N ASN A 63 -14.63 3.20 10.65
CA ASN A 63 -15.64 2.68 11.58
C ASN A 63 -15.60 1.17 11.70
N GLY A 64 -14.64 0.53 11.06
CA GLY A 64 -14.51 -0.91 11.14
C GLY A 64 -15.36 -1.69 10.15
N GLN A 65 -16.09 -1.01 9.28
CA GLN A 65 -16.85 -1.71 8.24
C GLN A 65 -15.90 -2.33 7.23
N LYS A 66 -16.25 -3.51 6.74
CA LYS A 66 -15.41 -4.25 5.81
C LYS A 66 -16.16 -4.52 4.53
N GLU A 67 -15.44 -4.38 3.41
CA GLU A 67 -15.99 -4.66 2.09
C GLU A 67 -14.96 -5.40 1.28
N ILE A 68 -15.42 -6.35 0.48
CA ILE A 68 -14.54 -7.14 -0.37
C ILE A 68 -15.01 -6.93 -1.80
N VAL A 69 -14.11 -6.46 -2.67
CA VAL A 69 -14.46 -6.19 -4.04
C VAL A 69 -13.37 -6.69 -4.96
N ARG A 70 -13.76 -6.97 -6.19
CA ARG A 70 -12.84 -7.44 -7.22
C ARG A 70 -13.05 -6.59 -8.47
N PRO A 71 -12.30 -5.51 -8.63
CA PRO A 71 -12.38 -4.73 -9.87
C PRO A 71 -11.94 -5.57 -11.06
N ASN A 72 -12.35 -5.16 -12.25
CA ASN A 72 -11.93 -5.84 -13.45
C ASN A 72 -10.42 -5.79 -13.58
N ILE A 73 -9.82 -6.89 -14.02
CA ILE A 73 -8.38 -6.95 -14.20
C ILE A 73 -8.06 -6.35 -15.55
N ARG A 74 -7.39 -5.21 -15.54
CA ARG A 74 -6.95 -4.61 -16.78
C ARG A 74 -5.47 -4.85 -17.03
N PHE A 75 -4.69 -4.86 -15.96
CA PHE A 75 -3.25 -4.91 -16.07
C PHE A 75 -2.73 -5.58 -14.82
N VAL A 76 -1.69 -6.38 -14.96
CA VAL A 76 -1.08 -7.09 -13.84
C VAL A 76 0.41 -6.79 -13.87
N ALA A 77 0.98 -6.47 -12.72
CA ALA A 77 2.41 -6.23 -12.62
C ALA A 77 2.89 -6.68 -11.26
N ASN A 78 4.18 -6.95 -11.14
CA ASN A 78 4.71 -7.45 -9.89
C ASN A 78 5.62 -6.47 -9.17
N GLU A 79 5.67 -5.22 -9.61
CA GLU A 79 6.48 -4.19 -8.96
C GLU A 79 5.66 -2.96 -8.70
N SER A 80 5.83 -2.40 -7.51
CA SER A 80 5.07 -1.22 -7.12
C SER A 80 5.33 -0.02 -8.03
N GLU A 81 6.55 0.12 -8.53
CA GLU A 81 6.84 1.21 -9.46
C GLU A 81 6.04 1.10 -10.73
N ILE A 82 5.86 -0.13 -11.22
CA ILE A 82 5.09 -0.33 -12.44
C ILE A 82 3.62 -0.08 -12.18
N LEU A 83 3.12 -0.56 -11.04
CA LEU A 83 1.73 -0.31 -10.67
C LEU A 83 1.47 1.20 -10.56
N LYS A 84 2.38 1.92 -9.92
CA LYS A 84 2.22 3.36 -9.78
C LYS A 84 2.29 4.06 -11.12
N GLY A 85 3.24 3.64 -11.97
CA GLY A 85 3.34 4.23 -13.30
C GLY A 85 2.09 4.02 -14.13
N ALA A 86 1.53 2.81 -14.08
CA ALA A 86 0.31 2.53 -14.82
C ALA A 86 -0.85 3.37 -14.31
N ALA A 87 -0.97 3.51 -12.99
CA ALA A 87 -2.04 4.33 -12.41
C ALA A 87 -1.87 5.78 -12.82
N LYS A 88 -0.65 6.31 -12.79
CA LYS A 88 -0.40 7.68 -13.19
C LYS A 88 -0.76 7.94 -14.64
N ARG A 89 -0.65 6.92 -15.48
CA ARG A 89 -1.02 7.04 -16.89
C ARG A 89 -2.51 6.90 -17.13
N GLY A 90 -3.29 6.71 -16.08
CA GLY A 90 -4.74 6.65 -16.21
C GLY A 90 -5.26 5.31 -16.66
N LEU A 91 -4.53 4.23 -16.41
CA LEU A 91 -4.97 2.91 -16.82
C LEU A 91 -5.98 2.28 -15.88
N GLY A 92 -6.11 2.80 -14.67
CA GLY A 92 -7.07 2.24 -13.73
C GLY A 92 -6.71 2.57 -12.31
N ILE A 93 -7.27 1.79 -11.39
CA ILE A 93 -7.09 1.98 -9.96
C ILE A 93 -6.17 0.88 -9.45
N THR A 94 -5.24 1.24 -8.59
CA THR A 94 -4.35 0.25 -7.99
C THR A 94 -4.27 0.47 -6.49
N LEU A 95 -3.73 -0.52 -5.80
CA LEU A 95 -3.48 -0.45 -4.37
C LEU A 95 -1.99 -0.29 -4.13
N LEU A 96 -1.63 0.69 -3.32
CA LEU A 96 -0.23 0.96 -3.02
C LEU A 96 -0.09 1.46 -1.60
N PRO A 97 1.07 1.25 -0.98
CA PRO A 97 1.31 1.87 0.32
C PRO A 97 1.24 3.38 0.21
N GLU A 98 0.63 4.00 1.20
CA GLU A 98 0.39 5.45 1.15
C GLU A 98 1.69 6.23 1.02
N THR A 99 2.72 5.85 1.79
CA THR A 99 3.98 6.61 1.74
C THR A 99 4.66 6.50 0.39
N PHE A 100 4.40 5.40 -0.32
CA PHE A 100 4.97 5.23 -1.66
C PHE A 100 4.37 6.21 -2.65
N CYS A 101 3.21 6.76 -2.34
CA CYS A 101 2.48 7.68 -3.21
C CYS A 101 2.48 9.12 -2.72
N MET A 102 3.24 9.43 -1.67
CA MET A 102 3.15 10.75 -1.04
C MET A 102 3.38 11.89 -2.01
N ASN A 103 4.41 11.77 -2.84
CA ASN A 103 4.69 12.84 -3.79
C ASN A 103 3.57 13.00 -4.80
N GLU A 104 3.08 11.89 -5.31
CA GLU A 104 2.02 11.93 -6.31
C GLU A 104 0.73 12.45 -5.73
N LEU A 105 0.43 12.10 -4.50
CA LEU A 105 -0.77 12.62 -3.85
C LEU A 105 -0.63 14.12 -3.60
N SER A 106 0.56 14.54 -3.23
CA SER A 106 0.82 15.95 -2.96
C SER A 106 0.72 16.80 -4.22
N GLU A 107 1.25 16.30 -5.31
CA GLU A 107 1.25 17.07 -6.56
C GLU A 107 -0.03 16.86 -7.38
N GLY A 108 -0.86 15.90 -6.99
CA GLY A 108 -2.14 15.69 -7.67
C GLY A 108 -2.08 14.77 -8.87
N SER A 109 -0.96 14.11 -9.12
CA SER A 109 -0.89 13.15 -10.23
C SER A 109 -1.57 11.84 -9.88
N LEU A 110 -1.78 11.58 -8.60
CA LEU A 110 -2.61 10.49 -8.13
C LEU A 110 -3.59 11.02 -7.09
N ILE A 111 -4.78 10.45 -7.09
CA ILE A 111 -5.83 10.80 -6.14
C ILE A 111 -6.07 9.60 -5.25
N HIS A 112 -6.21 9.83 -3.96
CA HIS A 112 -6.59 8.79 -3.01
C HIS A 112 -8.07 8.49 -3.22
N VAL A 113 -8.36 7.38 -3.85
CA VAL A 113 -9.73 6.93 -4.10
C VAL A 113 -10.24 6.31 -2.81
N LEU A 114 -11.48 6.62 -2.42
CA LEU A 114 -12.07 6.09 -1.19
C LEU A 114 -11.23 6.49 0.02
N PRO A 115 -11.15 7.80 0.30
CA PRO A 115 -10.20 8.25 1.34
C PRO A 115 -10.50 7.74 2.74
N ASP A 116 -11.73 7.30 3.01
CA ASP A 116 -12.07 6.77 4.33
C ASP A 116 -11.79 5.27 4.45
N TRP A 117 -11.27 4.66 3.41
CA TRP A 117 -11.06 3.23 3.36
C TRP A 117 -9.60 2.91 3.12
N SER A 118 -9.15 1.81 3.70
CA SER A 118 -7.82 1.30 3.40
C SER A 118 -7.93 -0.20 3.16
N ALA A 119 -6.93 -0.73 2.48
CA ALA A 119 -6.92 -2.14 2.08
C ALA A 119 -5.82 -2.88 2.82
N GLY A 120 -5.77 -2.68 4.14
CA GLY A 120 -4.76 -3.32 4.94
C GLY A 120 -3.56 -2.43 5.15
N SER A 121 -2.47 -3.02 5.55
CA SER A 121 -1.27 -2.25 5.83
C SER A 121 -0.04 -3.09 5.53
N VAL A 122 1.08 -2.40 5.33
CA VAL A 122 2.38 -3.00 5.20
C VAL A 122 3.15 -2.66 6.46
N THR A 123 3.72 -3.67 7.09
CA THR A 123 4.57 -3.45 8.24
C THR A 123 6.01 -3.55 7.78
N THR A 124 6.75 -2.48 7.97
CA THR A 124 8.16 -2.43 7.62
C THR A 124 8.98 -2.47 8.88
N SER A 125 9.91 -3.41 8.91
CA SER A 125 10.80 -3.57 10.04
C SER A 125 12.15 -3.01 9.65
N LEU A 126 12.59 -2.03 10.41
CA LEU A 126 13.86 -1.39 10.18
C LEU A 126 14.81 -1.75 11.31
N LEU A 127 15.90 -2.38 10.96
CA LEU A 127 16.89 -2.82 11.93
C LEU A 127 18.08 -1.87 11.84
N MET A 128 18.40 -1.24 12.94
CA MET A 128 19.45 -0.24 12.94
C MET A 128 20.48 -0.58 14.02
N LEU A 129 21.74 -0.51 13.63
CA LEU A 129 22.83 -0.63 14.57
C LEU A 129 23.30 0.76 14.92
N THR A 130 23.30 1.07 16.20
CA THR A 130 23.63 2.43 16.62
C THR A 130 25.07 2.55 17.08
N ARG A 131 25.84 1.48 16.98
CA ARG A 131 27.23 1.53 17.35
C ARG A 131 28.00 2.35 16.33
N ARG A 132 28.96 3.12 16.81
CA ARG A 132 29.74 3.96 15.94
C ARG A 132 30.46 3.12 14.89
N GLY A 133 30.61 3.68 13.72
CA GLY A 133 31.32 3.02 12.64
C GLY A 133 30.51 1.97 11.92
N LEU A 134 29.30 1.71 12.36
CA LEU A 134 28.45 0.73 11.71
C LEU A 134 27.35 1.43 10.94
N LEU A 135 27.07 0.89 9.77
CA LEU A 135 25.98 1.42 8.95
C LEU A 135 24.68 0.76 9.36
N PRO A 136 23.59 1.48 9.26
CA PRO A 136 22.29 0.89 9.52
C PRO A 136 22.02 -0.22 8.51
N SER A 137 21.39 -1.26 9.01
CA SER A 137 20.90 -2.33 8.15
C SER A 137 19.41 -2.19 8.03
N VAL A 138 18.92 -2.36 6.82
CA VAL A 138 17.49 -2.29 6.58
C VAL A 138 17.01 -3.67 6.21
N ASN A 139 16.05 -4.13 6.98
CA ASN A 139 15.43 -5.41 6.76
C ASN A 139 13.95 -5.16 6.59
N ILE A 140 13.45 -5.34 5.42
CA ILE A 140 12.07 -5.01 5.14
C ILE A 140 11.25 -6.27 5.06
N THR A 141 10.29 -6.37 5.94
CA THR A 141 9.32 -7.45 5.93
C THR A 141 7.96 -6.83 5.69
N ALA A 142 7.33 -7.22 4.64
CA ALA A 142 6.04 -6.65 4.30
C ALA A 142 4.94 -7.64 4.62
N ASP A 143 4.05 -7.23 5.52
CA ASP A 143 2.87 -7.99 5.88
C ASP A 143 1.68 -7.33 5.24
N PHE A 144 1.38 -7.76 4.05
CA PHE A 144 0.25 -7.21 3.35
C PHE A 144 -1.03 -7.74 3.91
N LEU A 145 -1.93 -6.83 4.26
CA LEU A 145 -3.26 -7.29 4.61
C LEU A 145 -3.14 -8.42 5.57
N VAL A 146 -2.66 -8.08 6.67
CA VAL A 146 -2.32 -9.04 7.69
C VAL A 146 -3.19 -10.26 7.73
N GLU A 147 -4.47 -10.07 7.56
CA GLU A 147 -5.40 -11.19 7.62
C GLU A 147 -5.08 -12.23 6.59
N LYS A 148 -4.72 -11.79 5.40
CA LYS A 148 -4.38 -12.73 4.36
C LYS A 148 -3.13 -13.49 4.69
N LEU A 149 -2.17 -12.79 5.22
CA LEU A 149 -0.89 -13.41 5.46
C LEU A 149 -0.92 -14.35 6.61
N LYS A 150 -1.84 -14.16 7.51
CA LYS A 150 -1.95 -15.03 8.65
C LYS A 150 -2.81 -16.22 8.39
N THR A 151 -3.47 -16.24 7.33
CA THR A 151 -4.34 -17.37 7.02
C THR A 151 -3.63 -18.37 6.19
#